data_b42c7e5e947b9978cf0b108d28168456
#
_entry.id   b42c7e5e947b9978cf0b108d28168456
#
_cell.length_a   1.000
_cell.length_b   1.000
_cell.length_c   1.000
_cell.angle_alpha   90.00
_cell.angle_beta   90.00
_cell.angle_gamma   90.00
#
_symmetry.space_group_name_H-M   'P 1'
#
loop_
_entity.id
_entity.type
_entity.pdbx_description
1 polymer ?
#
loop_
_entity_poly.entity_id
_entity_poly.type
_entity_poly.pdbx_seq_one_letter_code
_entity_poly.pdbx_strand_id
1 'polypeptide(L)'
;MKPEKNEAGEMRIQYHEESVRGARIKVIGVGGGGGNAVNRMIAARMEGVEFIAANTDVQALKASLAPVKLQLGVRLTMGLGAGSNPDIGRRAALEDSEKIIEALEGADMVFVTAGLGGGTGTGAAPVIASLASELGMLTVAVVTRPFAFEGKRRLQQAERGLKELIESVDTMIVIPNEKLLAVAKDAGFFESFRIADDVLRQGVQGISDIITIPGIINRDFADVKTTMAGMGYAVMGTAVRSGQNRAIEAAQAAMASPLLEAGAIDGARGILINITGSSSLKLTEVNAASTLIQSAAHEDANIIFGAVQD
;
A
#
# COMPACT_ATOMS: atom_id res chain seq x y z
N MET A 1 -6.02 -39.08 6.79
CA MET A 1 -5.78 -39.87 5.57
C MET A 1 -4.53 -40.72 5.77
N LYS A 2 -4.57 -42.01 5.44
CA LYS A 2 -3.37 -42.86 5.51
C LYS A 2 -2.53 -42.62 4.24
N PRO A 3 -1.21 -42.47 4.31
CA PRO A 3 -0.36 -42.30 3.14
C PRO A 3 -0.41 -43.57 2.28
N GLU A 4 -0.72 -43.42 1.01
CA GLU A 4 -0.59 -44.50 0.03
C GLU A 4 0.88 -44.68 -0.35
N LYS A 5 1.37 -45.91 -0.30
CA LYS A 5 2.72 -46.28 -0.74
C LYS A 5 2.67 -46.78 -2.18
N ASN A 6 3.65 -46.37 -2.98
CA ASN A 6 3.83 -46.99 -4.30
C ASN A 6 4.42 -48.41 -4.18
N GLU A 7 4.45 -49.19 -5.30
CA GLU A 7 4.97 -50.57 -5.34
C GLU A 7 6.47 -50.66 -4.92
N ALA A 8 7.19 -49.53 -4.91
CA ALA A 8 8.58 -49.45 -4.46
C ALA A 8 8.74 -49.02 -2.97
N GLY A 9 7.63 -48.80 -2.25
CA GLY A 9 7.66 -48.42 -0.82
C GLY A 9 8.03 -46.96 -0.55
N GLU A 10 8.12 -46.11 -1.56
CA GLU A 10 8.41 -44.69 -1.43
C GLU A 10 7.16 -43.91 -1.04
N MET A 11 7.31 -43.00 -0.11
CA MET A 11 6.23 -42.15 0.38
C MET A 11 5.98 -41.03 -0.65
N ARG A 12 4.84 -41.05 -1.33
CA ARG A 12 4.38 -39.93 -2.19
C ARG A 12 3.65 -38.91 -1.33
N ILE A 13 4.18 -37.70 -1.28
CA ILE A 13 3.46 -36.55 -0.76
C ILE A 13 2.56 -36.03 -1.91
N GLN A 14 1.25 -36.24 -1.80
CA GLN A 14 0.30 -35.57 -2.68
C GLN A 14 0.02 -34.18 -2.14
N TYR A 15 0.40 -33.17 -2.90
CA TYR A 15 -0.09 -31.82 -2.67
C TYR A 15 -1.55 -31.77 -3.12
N HIS A 16 -2.42 -31.25 -2.29
CA HIS A 16 -3.74 -30.82 -2.79
C HIS A 16 -3.52 -29.63 -3.73
N GLU A 17 -3.72 -29.81 -5.02
CA GLU A 17 -3.58 -28.73 -6.03
C GLU A 17 -4.49 -27.52 -5.73
N GLU A 18 -5.57 -27.71 -4.98
CA GLU A 18 -6.45 -26.62 -4.53
C GLU A 18 -5.86 -25.77 -3.39
N SER A 19 -4.75 -26.17 -2.77
CA SER A 19 -4.15 -25.47 -1.60
C SER A 19 -2.94 -24.60 -1.92
N VAL A 20 -2.47 -24.56 -3.17
CA VAL A 20 -1.34 -23.71 -3.59
C VAL A 20 -1.85 -22.41 -4.22
N ARG A 21 -2.77 -21.71 -3.52
CA ARG A 21 -3.11 -20.34 -3.89
C ARG A 21 -2.17 -19.39 -3.17
N GLY A 22 -1.41 -18.60 -3.95
CA GLY A 22 -0.78 -17.39 -3.44
C GLY A 22 -1.84 -16.42 -2.91
N ALA A 23 -1.47 -15.53 -1.98
CA ALA A 23 -2.36 -14.52 -1.47
C ALA A 23 -2.87 -13.62 -2.61
N ARG A 24 -4.17 -13.37 -2.65
CA ARG A 24 -4.81 -12.48 -3.63
C ARG A 24 -4.84 -11.07 -3.08
N ILE A 25 -4.10 -10.19 -3.71
CA ILE A 25 -3.96 -8.79 -3.32
C ILE A 25 -4.68 -7.91 -4.33
N LYS A 26 -5.55 -7.04 -3.86
CA LYS A 26 -6.20 -6.01 -4.68
C LYS A 26 -5.76 -4.63 -4.23
N VAL A 27 -5.59 -3.74 -5.19
CA VAL A 27 -5.28 -2.33 -4.98
C VAL A 27 -6.43 -1.50 -5.55
N ILE A 28 -7.14 -0.78 -4.69
CA ILE A 28 -8.21 0.11 -5.09
C ILE A 28 -7.79 1.57 -4.93
N GLY A 29 -7.71 2.27 -6.06
CA GLY A 29 -7.46 3.70 -6.10
C GLY A 29 -8.76 4.49 -6.04
N VAL A 30 -8.92 5.32 -5.01
CA VAL A 30 -10.17 6.03 -4.72
C VAL A 30 -10.03 7.51 -5.01
N GLY A 31 -10.91 8.03 -5.88
CA GLY A 31 -10.88 9.41 -6.33
C GLY A 31 -9.73 9.72 -7.28
N GLY A 32 -9.49 10.99 -7.55
CA GLY A 32 -8.47 11.42 -8.52
C GLY A 32 -7.06 11.04 -8.11
N GLY A 33 -6.64 11.33 -6.89
CA GLY A 33 -5.30 11.00 -6.40
C GLY A 33 -5.04 9.49 -6.36
N GLY A 34 -6.00 8.71 -5.85
CA GLY A 34 -5.90 7.25 -5.85
C GLY A 34 -5.85 6.66 -7.26
N GLY A 35 -6.67 7.18 -8.19
CA GLY A 35 -6.63 6.77 -9.59
C GLY A 35 -5.29 7.06 -10.28
N ASN A 36 -4.68 8.21 -10.00
CA ASN A 36 -3.36 8.56 -10.51
C ASN A 36 -2.28 7.62 -9.95
N ALA A 37 -2.34 7.29 -8.66
CA ALA A 37 -1.42 6.35 -8.05
C ALA A 37 -1.53 4.95 -8.68
N VAL A 38 -2.74 4.45 -8.90
CA VAL A 38 -2.98 3.18 -9.60
C VAL A 38 -2.44 3.21 -11.03
N ASN A 39 -2.69 4.28 -11.78
CA ASN A 39 -2.14 4.43 -13.13
C ASN A 39 -0.60 4.35 -13.12
N ARG A 40 0.03 4.95 -12.12
CA ARG A 40 1.49 4.90 -11.98
C ARG A 40 2.01 3.50 -11.62
N MET A 41 1.29 2.77 -10.75
CA MET A 41 1.61 1.38 -10.41
C MET A 41 1.55 0.48 -11.66
N ILE A 42 0.51 0.64 -12.48
CA ILE A 42 0.34 -0.09 -13.74
C ILE A 42 1.44 0.28 -14.74
N ALA A 43 1.74 1.57 -14.89
CA ALA A 43 2.82 2.04 -15.78
C ALA A 43 4.21 1.55 -15.35
N ALA A 44 4.42 1.37 -14.06
CA ALA A 44 5.64 0.78 -13.48
C ALA A 44 5.66 -0.76 -13.58
N ARG A 45 4.63 -1.39 -14.18
CA ARG A 45 4.51 -2.84 -14.34
C ARG A 45 4.56 -3.61 -13.02
N MET A 46 3.94 -3.06 -11.99
CA MET A 46 3.80 -3.74 -10.72
C MET A 46 2.96 -5.01 -10.89
N GLU A 47 3.52 -6.16 -10.51
CA GLU A 47 2.92 -7.48 -10.72
C GLU A 47 2.35 -8.07 -9.40
N GLY A 48 1.61 -9.15 -9.52
CA GLY A 48 1.09 -9.90 -8.36
C GLY A 48 -0.10 -9.27 -7.66
N VAL A 49 -0.67 -8.19 -8.20
CA VAL A 49 -1.83 -7.48 -7.66
C VAL A 49 -2.89 -7.20 -8.72
N GLU A 50 -4.15 -7.13 -8.31
CA GLU A 50 -5.27 -6.73 -9.16
C GLU A 50 -5.61 -5.26 -8.91
N PHE A 51 -5.76 -4.46 -9.98
CA PHE A 51 -6.00 -3.02 -9.86
C PHE A 51 -7.46 -2.65 -10.10
N ILE A 52 -7.99 -1.80 -9.23
CA ILE A 52 -9.35 -1.25 -9.30
C ILE A 52 -9.25 0.28 -9.20
N ALA A 53 -9.97 0.99 -10.04
CA ALA A 53 -10.17 2.43 -9.90
C ALA A 53 -11.62 2.72 -9.52
N ALA A 54 -11.84 3.45 -8.43
CA ALA A 54 -13.15 3.86 -7.95
C ALA A 54 -13.26 5.38 -7.91
N ASN A 55 -14.24 5.95 -8.59
CA ASN A 55 -14.42 7.39 -8.62
C ASN A 55 -15.89 7.78 -8.87
N THR A 56 -16.27 8.99 -8.46
CA THR A 56 -17.54 9.63 -8.78
C THR A 56 -17.47 10.40 -10.11
N ASP A 57 -16.26 10.65 -10.63
CA ASP A 57 -16.01 11.33 -11.90
C ASP A 57 -15.78 10.30 -13.02
N VAL A 58 -16.71 10.26 -13.96
CA VAL A 58 -16.64 9.30 -15.08
C VAL A 58 -15.52 9.62 -16.08
N GLN A 59 -15.10 10.88 -16.19
CA GLN A 59 -13.99 11.24 -17.08
C GLN A 59 -12.65 10.73 -16.52
N ALA A 60 -12.46 10.88 -15.20
CA ALA A 60 -11.30 10.30 -14.53
C ALA A 60 -11.26 8.77 -14.67
N LEU A 61 -12.40 8.09 -14.56
CA LEU A 61 -12.48 6.64 -14.77
C LEU A 61 -12.17 6.23 -16.22
N LYS A 62 -12.62 6.99 -17.21
CA LYS A 62 -12.27 6.72 -18.61
C LYS A 62 -10.78 6.83 -18.89
N ALA A 63 -10.10 7.78 -18.25
CA ALA A 63 -8.64 7.96 -18.34
C ALA A 63 -7.83 6.95 -17.51
N SER A 64 -8.47 6.20 -16.62
CA SER A 64 -7.79 5.20 -15.80
C SER A 64 -7.30 4.01 -16.61
N LEU A 65 -6.10 3.53 -16.28
CA LEU A 65 -5.49 2.31 -16.82
C LEU A 65 -5.95 1.04 -16.10
N ALA A 66 -6.65 1.17 -14.96
CA ALA A 66 -7.12 0.02 -14.20
C ALA A 66 -8.08 -0.85 -15.01
N PRO A 67 -7.91 -2.19 -14.96
CA PRO A 67 -8.78 -3.13 -15.67
C PRO A 67 -10.21 -3.13 -15.08
N VAL A 68 -10.35 -2.90 -13.79
CA VAL A 68 -11.65 -2.79 -13.12
C VAL A 68 -11.91 -1.33 -12.75
N LYS A 69 -13.07 -0.82 -13.17
CA LYS A 69 -13.46 0.58 -12.95
C LYS A 69 -14.83 0.62 -12.30
N LEU A 70 -14.90 1.25 -11.14
CA LEU A 70 -16.13 1.41 -10.36
C LEU A 70 -16.56 2.86 -10.37
N GLN A 71 -17.69 3.15 -11.01
CA GLN A 71 -18.35 4.44 -10.87
C GLN A 71 -19.16 4.44 -9.57
N LEU A 72 -18.84 5.35 -8.66
CA LEU A 72 -19.51 5.52 -7.38
C LEU A 72 -20.57 6.61 -7.48
N GLY A 73 -21.74 6.38 -6.87
CA GLY A 73 -22.79 7.37 -6.77
C GLY A 73 -23.35 7.74 -8.13
N VAL A 74 -23.65 6.76 -8.96
CA VAL A 74 -24.15 6.96 -10.34
C VAL A 74 -25.36 7.87 -10.36
N ARG A 75 -26.32 7.68 -9.46
CA ARG A 75 -27.53 8.50 -9.34
C ARG A 75 -27.27 9.80 -8.60
N LEU A 76 -26.42 9.77 -7.58
CA LEU A 76 -26.14 10.91 -6.72
C LEU A 76 -25.32 11.99 -7.44
N THR A 77 -24.30 11.61 -8.19
CA THR A 77 -23.36 12.56 -8.83
C THR A 77 -23.51 12.67 -10.34
N MET A 78 -24.23 11.74 -10.97
CA MET A 78 -24.38 11.66 -12.43
C MET A 78 -23.04 11.69 -13.18
N GLY A 79 -21.99 11.16 -12.57
CA GLY A 79 -20.64 11.14 -13.15
C GLY A 79 -19.86 12.46 -13.10
N LEU A 80 -20.37 13.48 -12.41
CA LEU A 80 -19.78 14.83 -12.36
C LEU A 80 -18.81 15.04 -11.18
N GLY A 81 -18.55 13.98 -10.38
CA GLY A 81 -17.69 14.07 -9.22
C GLY A 81 -18.41 14.50 -7.94
N ALA A 82 -17.68 14.55 -6.83
CA ALA A 82 -18.22 14.87 -5.51
C ALA A 82 -18.12 16.37 -5.14
N GLY A 83 -17.66 17.25 -6.05
CA GLY A 83 -17.57 18.68 -5.81
C GLY A 83 -16.72 19.08 -4.60
N SER A 84 -15.64 18.36 -4.33
CA SER A 84 -14.77 18.52 -3.14
C SER A 84 -15.53 18.38 -1.80
N ASN A 85 -16.64 17.66 -1.79
CA ASN A 85 -17.44 17.41 -0.59
C ASN A 85 -17.31 15.93 -0.17
N PRO A 86 -16.63 15.63 0.98
CA PRO A 86 -16.47 14.26 1.46
C PRO A 86 -17.78 13.55 1.80
N ASP A 87 -18.81 14.26 2.25
CA ASP A 87 -20.10 13.66 2.55
C ASP A 87 -20.80 13.13 1.29
N ILE A 88 -20.61 13.79 0.15
CA ILE A 88 -21.06 13.30 -1.16
C ILE A 88 -20.24 12.06 -1.55
N GLY A 89 -18.92 12.10 -1.41
CA GLY A 89 -18.05 10.94 -1.66
C GLY A 89 -18.44 9.72 -0.84
N ARG A 90 -18.72 9.90 0.45
CA ARG A 90 -19.20 8.85 1.34
C ARG A 90 -20.54 8.27 0.89
N ARG A 91 -21.51 9.12 0.63
CA ARG A 91 -22.83 8.69 0.16
C ARG A 91 -22.77 7.98 -1.19
N ALA A 92 -21.88 8.42 -2.08
CA ALA A 92 -21.65 7.78 -3.37
C ALA A 92 -21.12 6.35 -3.21
N ALA A 93 -20.16 6.12 -2.30
CA ALA A 93 -19.67 4.78 -2.00
C ALA A 93 -20.75 3.89 -1.37
N LEU A 94 -21.56 4.44 -0.46
CA LEU A 94 -22.67 3.71 0.15
C LEU A 94 -23.75 3.33 -0.88
N GLU A 95 -24.03 4.18 -1.85
CA GLU A 95 -25.00 3.89 -2.92
C GLU A 95 -24.59 2.67 -3.75
N ASP A 96 -23.30 2.49 -4.00
CA ASP A 96 -22.76 1.41 -4.83
C ASP A 96 -21.97 0.37 -4.02
N SER A 97 -22.29 0.19 -2.73
CA SER A 97 -21.58 -0.74 -1.83
C SER A 97 -21.58 -2.18 -2.34
N GLU A 98 -22.64 -2.65 -2.96
CA GLU A 98 -22.72 -4.01 -3.55
C GLU A 98 -21.68 -4.22 -4.64
N LYS A 99 -21.48 -3.23 -5.51
CA LYS A 99 -20.46 -3.27 -6.58
C LYS A 99 -19.04 -3.24 -6.00
N ILE A 100 -18.84 -2.51 -4.90
CA ILE A 100 -17.55 -2.48 -4.20
C ILE A 100 -17.26 -3.86 -3.63
N ILE A 101 -18.22 -4.48 -2.94
CA ILE A 101 -18.10 -5.83 -2.37
C ILE A 101 -17.77 -6.85 -3.47
N GLU A 102 -18.51 -6.84 -4.57
CA GLU A 102 -18.27 -7.72 -5.73
C GLU A 102 -16.84 -7.56 -6.29
N ALA A 103 -16.37 -6.30 -6.43
CA ALA A 103 -15.03 -6.03 -6.93
C ALA A 103 -13.92 -6.48 -5.97
N LEU A 104 -14.17 -6.47 -4.67
CA LEU A 104 -13.21 -6.89 -3.64
C LEU A 104 -13.26 -8.39 -3.36
N GLU A 105 -14.32 -9.10 -3.77
CA GLU A 105 -14.54 -10.50 -3.44
C GLU A 105 -13.33 -11.38 -3.78
N GLY A 106 -13.02 -12.29 -2.88
CA GLY A 106 -11.93 -13.25 -3.00
C GLY A 106 -10.53 -12.70 -2.74
N ALA A 107 -10.38 -11.44 -2.33
CA ALA A 107 -9.10 -10.92 -1.90
C ALA A 107 -8.76 -11.36 -0.47
N ASP A 108 -7.49 -11.65 -0.23
CA ASP A 108 -6.94 -11.88 1.11
C ASP A 108 -6.48 -10.56 1.74
N MET A 109 -6.04 -9.62 0.88
CA MET A 109 -5.54 -8.31 1.25
C MET A 109 -6.02 -7.23 0.28
N VAL A 110 -6.35 -6.06 0.81
CA VAL A 110 -6.75 -4.89 0.03
C VAL A 110 -5.93 -3.68 0.45
N PHE A 111 -5.30 -3.06 -0.53
CA PHE A 111 -4.74 -1.71 -0.40
C PHE A 111 -5.78 -0.69 -0.84
N VAL A 112 -6.09 0.25 0.04
CA VAL A 112 -6.92 1.42 -0.27
C VAL A 112 -6.00 2.62 -0.43
N THR A 113 -5.84 3.13 -1.66
CA THR A 113 -5.00 4.31 -1.92
C THR A 113 -5.84 5.51 -2.32
N ALA A 114 -5.56 6.65 -1.70
CA ALA A 114 -6.30 7.89 -1.95
C ALA A 114 -5.46 9.13 -1.65
N GLY A 115 -5.71 10.20 -2.38
CA GLY A 115 -5.31 11.55 -1.97
C GLY A 115 -6.42 12.16 -1.13
N LEU A 116 -6.12 12.46 0.14
CA LEU A 116 -7.09 13.04 1.06
C LEU A 116 -7.20 14.56 0.92
N GLY A 117 -8.32 15.11 1.34
CA GLY A 117 -8.63 16.55 1.25
C GLY A 117 -9.60 16.92 0.14
N GLY A 118 -9.87 16.02 -0.81
CA GLY A 118 -10.93 16.16 -1.81
C GLY A 118 -12.26 15.56 -1.36
N GLY A 119 -13.19 15.40 -2.27
CA GLY A 119 -14.51 14.83 -1.99
C GLY A 119 -14.50 13.30 -2.01
N THR A 120 -14.22 12.71 -3.17
CA THR A 120 -14.34 11.26 -3.39
C THR A 120 -13.34 10.48 -2.56
N GLY A 121 -12.03 10.77 -2.65
CA GLY A 121 -11.00 10.05 -1.91
C GLY A 121 -11.22 10.10 -0.41
N THR A 122 -11.50 11.28 0.12
CA THR A 122 -11.69 11.50 1.56
C THR A 122 -12.94 10.81 2.10
N GLY A 123 -14.05 10.88 1.36
CA GLY A 123 -15.34 10.35 1.83
C GLY A 123 -15.55 8.86 1.53
N ALA A 124 -15.10 8.41 0.35
CA ALA A 124 -15.35 7.03 -0.09
C ALA A 124 -14.31 6.03 0.46
N ALA A 125 -13.05 6.43 0.67
CA ALA A 125 -12.01 5.51 1.14
C ALA A 125 -12.35 4.85 2.48
N PRO A 126 -12.87 5.55 3.51
CA PRO A 126 -13.29 4.90 4.76
C PRO A 126 -14.41 3.87 4.56
N VAL A 127 -15.36 4.14 3.67
CA VAL A 127 -16.46 3.21 3.37
C VAL A 127 -15.92 1.94 2.71
N ILE A 128 -15.07 2.08 1.70
CA ILE A 128 -14.45 0.97 1.00
C ILE A 128 -13.58 0.14 1.95
N ALA A 129 -12.80 0.79 2.79
CA ALA A 129 -11.98 0.12 3.81
C ALA A 129 -12.82 -0.66 4.82
N SER A 130 -13.94 -0.09 5.28
CA SER A 130 -14.86 -0.76 6.20
C SER A 130 -15.45 -2.02 5.56
N LEU A 131 -15.89 -1.95 4.31
CA LEU A 131 -16.41 -3.10 3.58
C LEU A 131 -15.34 -4.20 3.41
N ALA A 132 -14.10 -3.84 3.08
CA ALA A 132 -13.00 -4.80 2.99
C ALA A 132 -12.70 -5.47 4.34
N SER A 133 -12.69 -4.70 5.42
CA SER A 133 -12.47 -5.19 6.79
C SER A 133 -13.60 -6.12 7.24
N GLU A 134 -14.86 -5.77 6.96
CA GLU A 134 -16.03 -6.61 7.27
C GLU A 134 -16.00 -7.95 6.51
N LEU A 135 -15.41 -7.99 5.33
CA LEU A 135 -15.18 -9.21 4.56
C LEU A 135 -13.98 -10.05 5.05
N GLY A 136 -13.30 -9.62 6.12
CA GLY A 136 -12.18 -10.34 6.74
C GLY A 136 -10.84 -10.19 6.02
N MET A 137 -10.74 -9.25 5.08
CA MET A 137 -9.51 -8.96 4.34
C MET A 137 -8.56 -8.15 5.20
N LEU A 138 -7.25 -8.43 5.10
CA LEU A 138 -6.22 -7.53 5.64
C LEU A 138 -6.32 -6.20 4.87
N THR A 139 -6.69 -5.12 5.55
CA THR A 139 -6.97 -3.83 4.93
C THR A 139 -5.90 -2.83 5.30
N VAL A 140 -5.17 -2.34 4.31
CA VAL A 140 -4.08 -1.38 4.47
C VAL A 140 -4.39 -0.13 3.65
N ALA A 141 -4.43 1.02 4.30
CA ALA A 141 -4.55 2.30 3.62
C ALA A 141 -3.17 2.91 3.38
N VAL A 142 -2.94 3.40 2.16
CA VAL A 142 -1.76 4.19 1.78
C VAL A 142 -2.26 5.49 1.17
N VAL A 143 -2.17 6.57 1.93
CA VAL A 143 -2.85 7.83 1.59
C VAL A 143 -1.93 9.03 1.73
N THR A 144 -2.22 10.10 0.97
CA THR A 144 -1.49 11.36 1.06
C THR A 144 -2.31 12.44 1.77
N ARG A 145 -1.63 13.27 2.54
CA ARG A 145 -2.15 14.55 3.03
C ARG A 145 -1.79 15.65 2.03
N PRO A 146 -2.73 16.61 1.77
CA PRO A 146 -2.48 17.67 0.80
C PRO A 146 -1.33 18.59 1.20
N PHE A 147 -0.76 19.27 0.21
CA PHE A 147 0.18 20.34 0.44
C PHE A 147 -0.49 21.53 1.16
N ALA A 148 0.28 22.31 1.90
CA ALA A 148 -0.22 23.50 2.62
C ALA A 148 -0.82 24.54 1.67
N PHE A 149 -0.26 24.69 0.47
CA PHE A 149 -0.77 25.63 -0.54
C PHE A 149 -2.14 25.25 -1.12
N GLU A 150 -2.57 24.01 -0.97
CA GLU A 150 -3.91 23.57 -1.40
C GLU A 150 -5.04 24.12 -0.52
N GLY A 151 -4.69 24.70 0.61
CA GLY A 151 -5.55 25.47 1.46
C GLY A 151 -6.06 24.75 2.71
N LYS A 152 -6.39 25.56 3.72
CA LYS A 152 -6.80 25.09 5.06
C LYS A 152 -8.01 24.14 5.02
N ARG A 153 -8.98 24.41 4.13
CA ARG A 153 -10.18 23.58 4.02
C ARG A 153 -9.83 22.14 3.60
N ARG A 154 -8.91 21.99 2.63
CA ARG A 154 -8.47 20.66 2.18
C ARG A 154 -7.70 19.92 3.29
N LEU A 155 -6.87 20.63 4.03
CA LEU A 155 -6.16 20.05 5.18
C LEU A 155 -7.16 19.58 6.27
N GLN A 156 -8.17 20.37 6.61
CA GLN A 156 -9.19 19.99 7.59
C GLN A 156 -10.01 18.78 7.11
N GLN A 157 -10.37 18.74 5.84
CA GLN A 157 -11.07 17.59 5.27
C GLN A 157 -10.20 16.32 5.29
N ALA A 158 -8.90 16.45 4.99
CA ALA A 158 -7.95 15.34 5.08
C ALA A 158 -7.83 14.80 6.52
N GLU A 159 -7.73 15.67 7.53
CA GLU A 159 -7.68 15.26 8.93
C GLU A 159 -8.95 14.52 9.38
N ARG A 160 -10.12 14.98 8.93
CA ARG A 160 -11.38 14.27 9.17
C ARG A 160 -11.37 12.89 8.51
N GLY A 161 -10.96 12.82 7.24
CA GLY A 161 -10.88 11.56 6.51
C GLY A 161 -9.90 10.57 7.15
N LEU A 162 -8.76 11.04 7.65
CA LEU A 162 -7.77 10.20 8.37
C LEU A 162 -8.38 9.60 9.65
N LYS A 163 -9.12 10.38 10.43
CA LYS A 163 -9.78 9.91 11.65
C LYS A 163 -10.82 8.83 11.36
N GLU A 164 -11.59 8.98 10.29
CA GLU A 164 -12.58 8.00 9.87
C GLU A 164 -11.90 6.75 9.29
N LEU A 165 -10.84 6.92 8.51
CA LEU A 165 -10.13 5.82 7.83
C LEU A 165 -9.38 4.90 8.81
N ILE A 166 -8.73 5.47 9.85
CA ILE A 166 -7.97 4.68 10.82
C ILE A 166 -8.83 3.67 11.59
N GLU A 167 -10.11 3.99 11.78
CA GLU A 167 -11.06 3.11 12.45
C GLU A 167 -11.49 1.92 11.57
N SER A 168 -11.24 2.01 10.25
CA SER A 168 -11.70 1.04 9.26
C SER A 168 -10.59 0.17 8.68
N VAL A 169 -9.33 0.41 9.04
CA VAL A 169 -8.17 -0.31 8.50
C VAL A 169 -7.35 -0.99 9.57
N ASP A 170 -6.61 -2.03 9.18
CA ASP A 170 -5.63 -2.67 10.06
C ASP A 170 -4.37 -1.80 10.22
N THR A 171 -3.90 -1.24 9.12
CA THR A 171 -2.71 -0.36 9.08
C THR A 171 -2.96 0.80 8.12
N MET A 172 -2.52 1.98 8.50
CA MET A 172 -2.59 3.17 7.68
C MET A 172 -1.23 3.85 7.56
N ILE A 173 -0.73 3.94 6.33
CA ILE A 173 0.46 4.70 5.98
C ILE A 173 0.01 6.06 5.47
N VAL A 174 0.43 7.12 6.14
CA VAL A 174 0.11 8.50 5.78
C VAL A 174 1.35 9.19 5.25
N ILE A 175 1.27 9.70 4.03
CA ILE A 175 2.36 10.42 3.36
C ILE A 175 2.00 11.91 3.36
N PRO A 176 2.66 12.74 4.19
CA PRO A 176 2.46 14.18 4.16
C PRO A 176 3.16 14.75 2.92
N ASN A 177 2.40 15.26 1.94
CA ASN A 177 2.98 15.84 0.73
C ASN A 177 3.97 16.98 1.04
N GLU A 178 3.76 17.73 2.12
CA GLU A 178 4.66 18.79 2.57
C GLU A 178 6.09 18.28 2.83
N LYS A 179 6.25 17.06 3.34
CA LYS A 179 7.57 16.45 3.55
C LYS A 179 8.26 16.07 2.25
N LEU A 180 7.53 15.88 1.17
CA LEU A 180 8.09 15.61 -0.16
C LEU A 180 8.82 16.83 -0.73
N LEU A 181 8.44 18.06 -0.34
CA LEU A 181 9.15 19.28 -0.74
C LEU A 181 10.60 19.28 -0.24
N ALA A 182 10.88 18.62 0.88
CA ALA A 182 12.25 18.48 1.39
C ALA A 182 13.10 17.51 0.55
N VAL A 183 12.47 16.52 -0.08
CA VAL A 183 13.11 15.52 -0.93
C VAL A 183 13.33 16.04 -2.36
N ALA A 184 12.38 16.85 -2.83
CA ALA A 184 12.30 17.30 -4.22
C ALA A 184 12.34 18.83 -4.33
N LYS A 185 13.34 19.45 -3.69
CA LYS A 185 13.48 20.93 -3.60
C LYS A 185 13.46 21.65 -4.94
N ASP A 186 13.98 21.00 -5.98
CA ASP A 186 14.09 21.57 -7.34
C ASP A 186 12.98 21.08 -8.29
N ALA A 187 12.01 20.29 -7.79
CA ALA A 187 10.93 19.76 -8.61
C ALA A 187 9.93 20.85 -8.98
N GLY A 188 9.54 20.87 -10.25
CA GLY A 188 8.45 21.71 -10.71
C GLY A 188 7.10 21.32 -10.10
N PHE A 189 6.11 22.22 -10.19
CA PHE A 189 4.77 22.04 -9.62
C PHE A 189 4.14 20.67 -9.98
N PHE A 190 4.08 20.35 -11.26
CA PHE A 190 3.51 19.07 -11.72
C PHE A 190 4.33 17.86 -11.29
N GLU A 191 5.64 18.02 -11.21
CA GLU A 191 6.56 16.96 -10.78
C GLU A 191 6.35 16.60 -9.30
N SER A 192 6.05 17.58 -8.46
CA SER A 192 5.76 17.36 -7.03
C SER A 192 4.57 16.41 -6.83
N PHE A 193 3.51 16.54 -7.65
CA PHE A 193 2.39 15.60 -7.59
C PHE A 193 2.75 14.21 -8.12
N ARG A 194 3.61 14.13 -9.15
CA ARG A 194 4.09 12.83 -9.64
C ARG A 194 4.93 12.11 -8.59
N ILE A 195 5.73 12.84 -7.82
CA ILE A 195 6.51 12.30 -6.71
C ILE A 195 5.57 11.77 -5.63
N ALA A 196 4.50 12.50 -5.28
CA ALA A 196 3.50 12.03 -4.33
C ALA A 196 2.83 10.72 -4.79
N ASP A 197 2.43 10.65 -6.05
CA ASP A 197 1.86 9.43 -6.64
C ASP A 197 2.87 8.27 -6.62
N ASP A 198 4.15 8.55 -6.88
CA ASP A 198 5.21 7.53 -6.87
C ASP A 198 5.50 7.02 -5.46
N VAL A 199 5.44 7.87 -4.45
CA VAL A 199 5.59 7.45 -3.05
C VAL A 199 4.42 6.55 -2.62
N LEU A 200 3.19 6.83 -3.07
CA LEU A 200 2.05 5.90 -2.88
C LEU A 200 2.34 4.53 -3.52
N ARG A 201 2.87 4.52 -4.74
CA ARG A 201 3.31 3.29 -5.41
C ARG A 201 4.36 2.54 -4.59
N GLN A 202 5.39 3.22 -4.13
CA GLN A 202 6.45 2.61 -3.31
C GLN A 202 5.90 2.01 -2.01
N GLY A 203 4.94 2.67 -1.37
CA GLY A 203 4.28 2.16 -0.17
C GLY A 203 3.52 0.86 -0.40
N VAL A 204 2.77 0.77 -1.49
CA VAL A 204 2.05 -0.45 -1.88
C VAL A 204 3.02 -1.54 -2.33
N GLN A 205 3.96 -1.20 -3.20
CA GLN A 205 4.92 -2.15 -3.77
C GLN A 205 5.83 -2.75 -2.70
N GLY A 206 6.33 -1.96 -1.78
CA GLY A 206 7.24 -2.44 -0.73
C GLY A 206 6.62 -3.54 0.14
N ILE A 207 5.30 -3.52 0.33
CA ILE A 207 4.58 -4.55 1.08
C ILE A 207 4.18 -5.72 0.17
N SER A 208 3.65 -5.44 -1.02
CA SER A 208 3.19 -6.49 -1.93
C SER A 208 4.32 -7.36 -2.44
N ASP A 209 5.49 -6.80 -2.72
CA ASP A 209 6.66 -7.54 -3.22
C ASP A 209 7.11 -8.62 -2.23
N ILE A 210 7.06 -8.35 -0.92
CA ILE A 210 7.39 -9.34 0.12
C ILE A 210 6.48 -10.57 0.03
N ILE A 211 5.23 -10.38 -0.40
CA ILE A 211 4.20 -11.41 -0.44
C ILE A 211 4.19 -12.13 -1.81
N THR A 212 4.32 -11.37 -2.91
CA THR A 212 4.02 -11.85 -4.26
C THR A 212 5.24 -12.29 -5.04
N ILE A 213 6.42 -11.72 -4.75
CA ILE A 213 7.62 -12.04 -5.50
C ILE A 213 8.39 -13.15 -4.78
N PRO A 214 8.61 -14.32 -5.43
CA PRO A 214 9.47 -15.35 -4.87
C PRO A 214 10.90 -14.81 -4.72
N GLY A 215 11.32 -14.57 -3.49
CA GLY A 215 12.65 -14.08 -3.15
C GLY A 215 13.52 -15.20 -2.54
N ILE A 216 14.75 -14.86 -2.20
CA ILE A 216 15.68 -15.76 -1.48
C ILE A 216 15.15 -16.04 -0.06
N ILE A 217 14.47 -15.06 0.52
CA ILE A 217 13.82 -15.18 1.83
C ILE A 217 12.35 -14.81 1.62
N ASN A 218 11.52 -15.84 1.50
CA ASN A 218 10.07 -15.67 1.38
C ASN A 218 9.44 -15.62 2.76
N ARG A 219 8.50 -14.70 2.91
CA ARG A 219 7.55 -14.69 4.02
C ARG A 219 6.19 -15.08 3.49
N ASP A 220 5.48 -15.91 4.23
CA ASP A 220 4.11 -16.21 3.88
C ASP A 220 3.19 -15.03 4.23
N PHE A 221 2.02 -15.03 3.62
CA PHE A 221 1.02 -13.98 3.86
C PHE A 221 0.60 -13.93 5.34
N ALA A 222 0.60 -15.06 6.04
CA ALA A 222 0.23 -15.14 7.45
C ALA A 222 1.18 -14.34 8.34
N ASP A 223 2.49 -14.36 8.06
CA ASP A 223 3.49 -13.56 8.76
C ASP A 223 3.22 -12.06 8.61
N VAL A 224 2.98 -11.62 7.36
CA VAL A 224 2.67 -10.22 7.06
C VAL A 224 1.36 -9.81 7.73
N LYS A 225 0.33 -10.64 7.66
CA LYS A 225 -0.96 -10.41 8.32
C LYS A 225 -0.80 -10.25 9.83
N THR A 226 -0.02 -11.11 10.48
CA THR A 226 0.23 -11.04 11.92
C THR A 226 0.94 -9.74 12.32
N THR A 227 1.83 -9.24 11.47
CA THR A 227 2.58 -8.00 11.75
C THR A 227 1.76 -6.74 11.47
N MET A 228 0.80 -6.78 10.55
CA MET A 228 0.07 -5.59 10.10
C MET A 228 -1.36 -5.50 10.64
N ALA A 229 -1.96 -6.61 11.09
CA ALA A 229 -3.34 -6.61 11.58
C ALA A 229 -3.47 -5.77 12.85
N GLY A 230 -4.35 -4.76 12.82
CA GLY A 230 -4.65 -3.92 13.97
C GLY A 230 -3.51 -3.01 14.45
N MET A 231 -2.50 -2.77 13.63
CA MET A 231 -1.33 -1.97 14.03
C MET A 231 -1.56 -0.45 14.02
N GLY A 232 -2.57 0.02 13.30
CA GLY A 232 -2.90 1.43 13.24
C GLY A 232 -1.95 2.23 12.34
N TYR A 233 -1.39 3.33 12.85
CA TYR A 233 -0.50 4.18 12.06
C TYR A 233 0.83 3.50 11.77
N ALA A 234 1.27 3.61 10.51
CA ALA A 234 2.57 3.20 10.06
C ALA A 234 3.25 4.32 9.26
N VAL A 235 4.56 4.27 9.22
CA VAL A 235 5.40 5.18 8.44
C VAL A 235 6.34 4.37 7.55
N MET A 236 6.82 4.98 6.47
CA MET A 236 7.73 4.32 5.55
C MET A 236 8.93 5.19 5.23
N GLY A 237 10.06 4.55 5.01
CA GLY A 237 11.24 5.16 4.43
C GLY A 237 11.77 4.29 3.31
N THR A 238 12.21 4.91 2.24
CA THR A 238 12.77 4.22 1.09
C THR A 238 14.01 4.94 0.58
N ALA A 239 14.97 4.19 0.08
CA ALA A 239 16.16 4.75 -0.54
C ALA A 239 16.77 3.79 -1.56
N VAL A 240 17.41 4.33 -2.57
CA VAL A 240 18.14 3.57 -3.58
C VAL A 240 19.59 4.08 -3.58
N ARG A 241 20.54 3.17 -3.52
CA ARG A 241 21.98 3.48 -3.57
C ARG A 241 22.71 2.49 -4.47
N SER A 242 23.85 2.93 -4.99
CA SER A 242 24.77 2.12 -5.79
C SER A 242 26.21 2.29 -5.29
N GLY A 243 27.09 1.40 -5.68
CA GLY A 243 28.51 1.48 -5.29
C GLY A 243 28.91 0.48 -4.21
N GLN A 244 30.06 0.68 -3.61
CA GLN A 244 30.70 -0.30 -2.72
C GLN A 244 29.98 -0.49 -1.38
N ASN A 245 29.42 0.60 -0.81
CA ASN A 245 28.72 0.58 0.49
C ASN A 245 27.19 0.71 0.33
N ARG A 246 26.68 0.39 -0.86
CA ARG A 246 25.28 0.64 -1.27
C ARG A 246 24.23 0.16 -0.26
N ALA A 247 24.42 -1.00 0.35
CA ALA A 247 23.43 -1.58 1.26
C ALA A 247 23.33 -0.79 2.57
N ILE A 248 24.46 -0.46 3.19
CA ILE A 248 24.49 0.34 4.42
C ILE A 248 24.01 1.76 4.16
N GLU A 249 24.46 2.37 3.06
CA GLU A 249 24.05 3.72 2.68
C GLU A 249 22.56 3.80 2.35
N ALA A 250 22.00 2.77 1.70
CA ALA A 250 20.57 2.69 1.44
C ALA A 250 19.77 2.55 2.75
N ALA A 251 20.19 1.67 3.65
CA ALA A 251 19.53 1.51 4.95
C ALA A 251 19.57 2.80 5.76
N GLN A 252 20.71 3.45 5.87
CA GLN A 252 20.88 4.73 6.54
C GLN A 252 19.99 5.82 5.93
N ALA A 253 19.95 5.92 4.61
CA ALA A 253 19.13 6.90 3.92
C ALA A 253 17.62 6.63 4.06
N ALA A 254 17.20 5.36 4.05
CA ALA A 254 15.82 4.99 4.30
C ALA A 254 15.39 5.34 5.72
N MET A 255 16.23 5.06 6.72
CA MET A 255 16.00 5.41 8.13
C MET A 255 16.00 6.92 8.38
N ALA A 256 16.76 7.67 7.60
CA ALA A 256 16.83 9.13 7.63
C ALA A 256 15.80 9.81 6.71
N SER A 257 14.87 9.06 6.13
CA SER A 257 13.86 9.60 5.22
C SER A 257 13.04 10.71 5.91
N PRO A 258 12.81 11.85 5.25
CA PRO A 258 11.91 12.89 5.76
C PRO A 258 10.48 12.42 5.99
N LEU A 259 10.07 11.31 5.38
CA LEU A 259 8.74 10.71 5.56
C LEU A 259 8.61 10.04 6.93
N LEU A 260 9.72 9.63 7.54
CA LEU A 260 9.75 9.11 8.89
C LEU A 260 9.70 10.25 9.91
N GLU A 261 9.01 10.02 11.01
CA GLU A 261 9.06 10.90 12.17
C GLU A 261 10.26 10.54 13.04
N ALA A 262 10.77 11.53 13.78
CA ALA A 262 11.87 11.28 14.71
C ALA A 262 11.45 10.23 15.75
N GLY A 263 12.27 9.20 15.93
CA GLY A 263 11.97 8.09 16.84
C GLY A 263 10.99 7.05 16.33
N ALA A 264 10.52 7.15 15.09
CA ALA A 264 9.54 6.20 14.54
C ALA A 264 10.04 4.74 14.56
N ILE A 265 11.32 4.51 14.32
CA ILE A 265 11.91 3.17 14.31
C ILE A 265 12.06 2.64 15.73
N ASP A 266 12.53 3.45 16.65
CA ASP A 266 12.73 3.09 18.07
C ASP A 266 11.41 2.71 18.76
N GLY A 267 10.33 3.42 18.43
CA GLY A 267 8.99 3.14 18.97
C GLY A 267 8.18 2.10 18.19
N ALA A 268 8.71 1.55 17.09
CA ALA A 268 7.97 0.65 16.24
C ALA A 268 7.80 -0.74 16.89
N ARG A 269 6.56 -1.25 16.88
CA ARG A 269 6.22 -2.61 17.33
C ARG A 269 6.38 -3.67 16.24
N GLY A 270 6.25 -3.24 14.98
CA GLY A 270 6.46 -4.07 13.80
C GLY A 270 7.26 -3.32 12.76
N ILE A 271 8.20 -4.00 12.11
CA ILE A 271 9.03 -3.45 11.04
C ILE A 271 9.02 -4.43 9.87
N LEU A 272 8.66 -3.93 8.69
CA LEU A 272 8.85 -4.62 7.44
C LEU A 272 10.07 -4.04 6.73
N ILE A 273 11.01 -4.91 6.38
CA ILE A 273 12.21 -4.55 5.62
C ILE A 273 12.14 -5.26 4.28
N ASN A 274 12.04 -4.51 3.21
CA ASN A 274 12.14 -5.03 1.84
C ASN A 274 13.44 -4.55 1.20
N ILE A 275 14.28 -5.49 0.79
CA ILE A 275 15.54 -5.21 0.08
C ILE A 275 15.42 -5.74 -1.34
N THR A 276 15.49 -4.84 -2.32
CA THR A 276 15.55 -5.19 -3.74
C THR A 276 16.93 -4.89 -4.27
N GLY A 277 17.55 -5.84 -4.94
CA GLY A 277 18.88 -5.66 -5.49
C GLY A 277 19.14 -6.52 -6.71
N SER A 278 20.17 -6.13 -7.49
CA SER A 278 20.61 -6.92 -8.65
C SER A 278 21.23 -8.26 -8.24
N SER A 279 21.44 -9.14 -9.20
CA SER A 279 22.11 -10.44 -8.99
C SER A 279 23.51 -10.36 -8.33
N SER A 280 24.10 -9.17 -8.26
CA SER A 280 25.37 -8.91 -7.57
C SER A 280 25.23 -8.66 -6.06
N LEU A 281 24.01 -8.62 -5.52
CA LEU A 281 23.75 -8.39 -4.11
C LEU A 281 24.27 -9.56 -3.26
N LYS A 282 25.14 -9.26 -2.29
CA LYS A 282 25.75 -10.27 -1.44
C LYS A 282 24.97 -10.45 -0.14
N LEU A 283 24.98 -11.66 0.40
CA LEU A 283 24.37 -11.94 1.71
C LEU A 283 24.94 -11.06 2.82
N THR A 284 26.25 -10.77 2.76
CA THR A 284 26.90 -9.86 3.72
C THR A 284 26.38 -8.45 3.68
N GLU A 285 26.01 -7.94 2.48
CA GLU A 285 25.41 -6.61 2.31
C GLU A 285 23.99 -6.59 2.92
N VAL A 286 23.20 -7.61 2.62
CA VAL A 286 21.85 -7.79 3.17
C VAL A 286 21.88 -7.87 4.70
N ASN A 287 22.78 -8.68 5.24
CA ASN A 287 22.96 -8.81 6.68
C ASN A 287 23.37 -7.49 7.35
N ALA A 288 24.31 -6.75 6.76
CA ALA A 288 24.76 -5.47 7.30
C ALA A 288 23.66 -4.44 7.34
N ALA A 289 22.87 -4.31 6.26
CA ALA A 289 21.73 -3.40 6.19
C ALA A 289 20.64 -3.77 7.21
N SER A 290 20.29 -5.05 7.29
CA SER A 290 19.27 -5.53 8.23
C SER A 290 19.70 -5.36 9.68
N THR A 291 20.94 -5.68 10.02
CA THR A 291 21.48 -5.50 11.37
C THR A 291 21.45 -4.03 11.79
N LEU A 292 21.75 -3.11 10.87
CA LEU A 292 21.70 -1.69 11.13
C LEU A 292 20.28 -1.23 11.51
N ILE A 293 19.27 -1.68 10.77
CA ILE A 293 17.86 -1.34 11.05
C ILE A 293 17.41 -1.99 12.35
N GLN A 294 17.74 -3.26 12.57
CA GLN A 294 17.40 -4.00 13.79
C GLN A 294 18.00 -3.35 15.04
N SER A 295 19.24 -2.86 14.95
CA SER A 295 19.90 -2.19 16.09
C SER A 295 19.25 -0.86 16.47
N ALA A 296 18.51 -0.24 15.57
CA ALA A 296 17.76 0.98 15.81
C ALA A 296 16.30 0.74 16.26
N ALA A 297 15.83 -0.51 16.17
CA ALA A 297 14.49 -0.91 16.55
C ALA A 297 14.37 -1.20 18.05
N HIS A 298 13.13 -1.20 18.57
CA HIS A 298 12.85 -1.66 19.91
C HIS A 298 13.19 -3.16 20.08
N GLU A 299 13.62 -3.58 21.26
CA GLU A 299 14.01 -4.97 21.56
C GLU A 299 12.92 -5.99 21.23
N ASP A 300 11.66 -5.64 21.49
CA ASP A 300 10.49 -6.49 21.29
C ASP A 300 9.84 -6.30 19.91
N ALA A 301 10.45 -5.55 18.98
CA ALA A 301 9.87 -5.32 17.67
C ALA A 301 9.81 -6.63 16.85
N ASN A 302 8.63 -6.90 16.30
CA ASN A 302 8.48 -7.98 15.31
C ASN A 302 9.03 -7.50 13.97
N ILE A 303 10.11 -8.12 13.48
CA ILE A 303 10.78 -7.71 12.25
C ILE A 303 10.56 -8.76 11.16
N ILE A 304 9.90 -8.35 10.10
CA ILE A 304 9.75 -9.13 8.88
C ILE A 304 10.72 -8.60 7.84
N PHE A 305 11.43 -9.53 7.23
CA PHE A 305 12.45 -9.25 6.25
C PHE A 305 12.15 -10.00 4.94
N GLY A 306 12.22 -9.29 3.82
CA GLY A 306 12.17 -9.83 2.47
C GLY A 306 13.34 -9.36 1.64
N ALA A 307 13.86 -10.23 0.77
CA ALA A 307 14.90 -9.90 -0.19
C ALA A 307 14.49 -10.38 -1.57
N VAL A 308 14.42 -9.45 -2.52
CA VAL A 308 13.97 -9.67 -3.89
C VAL A 308 15.09 -9.32 -4.85
N GLN A 309 15.24 -10.11 -5.92
CA GLN A 309 16.13 -9.80 -7.03
C GLN A 309 15.37 -9.03 -8.09
N ASP A 310 15.92 -7.86 -8.51
CA ASP A 310 15.44 -7.06 -9.64
C ASP A 310 16.20 -7.44 -10.93
#